data_d1d58373bf744ee9192b67a3b32daf7f
#
_entry.id   d1d58373bf744ee9192b67a3b32daf7f
#
_cell.length_a   1.000
_cell.length_b   1.000
_cell.length_c   1.000
_cell.angle_alpha   90.00
_cell.angle_beta   90.00
_cell.angle_gamma   90.00
#
_symmetry.space_group_name_H-M   'P 1'
#
loop_
_entity.id
_entity.type
_entity.pdbx_description
1 polymer ?
#
loop_
_entity_poly.entity_id
_entity_poly.type
_entity_poly.pdbx_seq_one_letter_code
_entity_poly.pdbx_strand_id
1 'polypeptide(L)'
;EGVVNRYNSLLGKVVPYDYRSHTKTTFRFKQKNNPKTPFIIAGAIDNHELRGDFVSGTFAGKVDRHGVCNKVLSKDELDKMKLGEMPPKESIVAYWDTTEGYNENGISNTVIDIGPNKLNSIGYNHPVRAMTGWNWSGKNDCFRLAPKEYGGIDFHPDSITDAKWDVTNSLIIPDNLKSGAYAIRLKAGTNGSQLSEEYIVFFVRAKVPKAKICFLFPTASYLAYANEKLSFEAQIIQPMTGQPPTITDIDVEQYKNPEFGLSTYDSYADGGGVCFTSYRRPVVNMRPKYRTSGMGITWQFPADLSIIGWLEHHYKDEYEILTDEDVHSEGLEALKPYNCVISGTHPEYTSEKMLDAFEDYVAEGGRFIYMGGNGFYWVVGHYENEPWCLEVRKLDSGMRAWAAKPGEHYMQTTGERGGLWRMRGRAPQKFTAVGFIAEGFDTAETYRKMPDAWHRTVSWITEGVEGEIFGDHGLAYGGAAGIELDRYDLSLGTPPHTKIVASSGGHSDNYVLVTEELLYAYAGLVGSLDYRIRADMTYFTAPNEGAVFCTGSIGYGQSLPVNNFQNNTSTILKNVVNAFSKEKKLPGGLWTLEEKQWK
;
A
#
# COMPACT_ATOMS: atom_id res chain seq x y z
N GLU A 1 -7.70 -39.24 8.17
CA GLU A 1 -6.31 -39.48 7.73
C GLU A 1 -5.91 -38.41 6.75
N GLY A 2 -4.76 -37.79 6.93
CA GLY A 2 -4.23 -36.76 6.04
C GLY A 2 -2.71 -36.75 6.03
N VAL A 3 -2.13 -36.28 4.95
CA VAL A 3 -0.70 -35.99 4.86
C VAL A 3 -0.55 -34.45 4.93
N VAL A 4 0.12 -33.98 5.94
CA VAL A 4 0.50 -32.57 6.05
C VAL A 4 1.94 -32.42 5.58
N ASN A 5 2.16 -31.70 4.50
CA ASN A 5 3.49 -31.36 4.04
C ASN A 5 4.00 -30.18 4.85
N ARG A 6 5.02 -30.39 5.68
CA ARG A 6 5.70 -29.31 6.40
C ARG A 6 7.04 -29.04 5.77
N TYR A 7 7.31 -27.78 5.47
CA TYR A 7 8.65 -27.34 5.14
C TYR A 7 9.53 -27.44 6.39
N ASN A 8 10.59 -28.21 6.29
CA ASN A 8 11.59 -28.30 7.33
C ASN A 8 12.79 -27.42 6.97
N SER A 9 12.92 -26.29 7.64
CA SER A 9 13.98 -25.31 7.37
C SER A 9 15.40 -25.86 7.59
N LEU A 10 15.56 -26.80 8.51
CA LEU A 10 16.86 -27.46 8.76
C LEU A 10 17.26 -28.41 7.65
N LEU A 11 16.29 -29.02 6.99
CA LEU A 11 16.53 -29.98 5.90
C LEU A 11 16.41 -29.32 4.52
N GLY A 12 15.95 -28.07 4.42
CA GLY A 12 15.73 -27.35 3.18
C GLY A 12 14.74 -28.05 2.23
N LYS A 13 13.80 -28.82 2.76
CA LYS A 13 12.84 -29.59 1.96
C LYS A 13 11.48 -29.75 2.64
N VAL A 14 10.48 -30.01 1.83
CA VAL A 14 9.16 -30.41 2.31
C VAL A 14 9.22 -31.86 2.79
N VAL A 15 8.82 -32.08 4.03
CA VAL A 15 8.74 -33.42 4.63
C VAL A 15 7.26 -33.76 4.81
N PRO A 16 6.78 -34.89 4.23
CA PRO A 16 5.43 -35.34 4.48
C PRO A 16 5.29 -35.78 5.94
N TYR A 17 4.23 -35.34 6.58
CA TYR A 17 3.88 -35.72 7.93
C TYR A 17 2.53 -36.43 7.90
N ASP A 18 2.54 -37.74 8.15
CA ASP A 18 1.31 -38.53 8.25
C ASP A 18 0.60 -38.18 9.56
N TYR A 19 -0.53 -37.53 9.45
CA TYR A 19 -1.44 -37.32 10.57
C TYR A 19 -2.59 -38.30 10.50
N ARG A 20 -2.68 -39.18 11.50
CA ARG A 20 -3.80 -40.08 11.67
C ARG A 20 -4.52 -39.78 12.96
N SER A 21 -5.73 -39.23 12.86
CA SER A 21 -6.62 -39.10 14.00
C SER A 21 -7.80 -40.03 13.84
N HIS A 22 -7.97 -40.92 14.79
CA HIS A 22 -9.16 -41.75 14.92
C HIS A 22 -9.96 -41.31 16.13
N THR A 23 -11.19 -40.86 15.92
CA THR A 23 -12.16 -40.70 17.01
C THR A 23 -13.15 -41.84 16.99
N LYS A 24 -13.36 -42.49 18.14
CA LYS A 24 -14.41 -43.48 18.34
C LYS A 24 -15.74 -42.83 18.78
N THR A 25 -15.82 -41.54 18.80
CA THR A 25 -17.02 -40.82 19.24
C THR A 25 -18.06 -40.82 18.12
N THR A 26 -19.22 -41.32 18.40
CA THR A 26 -20.36 -41.22 17.51
C THR A 26 -21.01 -39.85 17.68
N PHE A 27 -20.84 -38.99 16.70
CA PHE A 27 -21.53 -37.73 16.67
C PHE A 27 -22.97 -37.93 16.20
N ARG A 28 -23.94 -37.62 17.06
CA ARG A 28 -25.34 -37.49 16.64
C ARG A 28 -25.58 -36.00 16.36
N PHE A 29 -25.68 -35.66 15.10
CA PHE A 29 -26.17 -34.34 14.70
C PHE A 29 -27.61 -34.18 15.16
N LYS A 30 -27.87 -33.34 16.17
CA LYS A 30 -29.21 -32.86 16.41
C LYS A 30 -29.51 -31.80 15.36
N GLN A 31 -30.11 -32.24 14.27
CA GLN A 31 -30.55 -31.34 13.21
C GLN A 31 -31.69 -30.49 13.75
N LYS A 32 -31.40 -29.28 14.22
CA LYS A 32 -32.40 -28.24 14.21
C LYS A 32 -32.50 -27.79 12.75
N ASN A 33 -33.58 -28.18 12.08
CA ASN A 33 -33.89 -27.73 10.75
C ASN A 33 -34.06 -26.19 10.75
N ASN A 34 -32.97 -25.46 10.63
CA ASN A 34 -33.00 -24.06 10.31
C ASN A 34 -32.55 -23.90 8.85
N PRO A 35 -33.51 -23.76 7.89
CA PRO A 35 -33.19 -23.67 6.47
C PRO A 35 -32.39 -22.41 6.11
N LYS A 36 -32.17 -21.50 7.06
CA LYS A 36 -31.42 -20.26 6.89
C LYS A 36 -29.95 -20.37 7.33
N THR A 37 -29.52 -21.49 7.93
CA THR A 37 -28.13 -21.67 8.34
C THR A 37 -27.26 -21.90 7.09
N PRO A 38 -26.29 -21.04 6.78
CA PRO A 38 -25.41 -21.22 5.64
C PRO A 38 -24.48 -22.41 5.85
N PHE A 39 -24.06 -23.04 4.76
CA PHE A 39 -22.97 -24.00 4.76
C PHE A 39 -21.64 -23.26 4.65
N ILE A 40 -20.74 -23.47 5.60
CA ILE A 40 -19.49 -22.75 5.72
C ILE A 40 -18.33 -23.71 5.67
N ILE A 41 -17.28 -23.33 4.95
CA ILE A 41 -16.02 -24.06 4.85
C ILE A 41 -14.93 -23.18 5.46
N ALA A 42 -14.04 -23.80 6.24
CA ALA A 42 -12.91 -23.16 6.90
C ALA A 42 -13.28 -22.10 7.97
N GLY A 43 -14.49 -22.18 8.53
CA GLY A 43 -14.90 -21.29 9.62
C GLY A 43 -16.28 -21.65 10.18
N ALA A 44 -16.76 -20.83 11.09
CA ALA A 44 -18.10 -20.89 11.65
C ALA A 44 -18.71 -19.50 11.65
N ILE A 45 -20.05 -19.40 11.68
CA ILE A 45 -20.72 -18.13 11.96
C ILE A 45 -21.06 -18.06 13.45
N ASP A 46 -20.65 -16.98 14.04
CA ASP A 46 -21.00 -16.58 15.38
C ASP A 46 -21.85 -15.29 15.33
N ASN A 47 -22.56 -14.98 16.41
CA ASN A 47 -23.38 -13.78 16.53
C ASN A 47 -22.93 -12.97 17.75
N HIS A 48 -22.73 -11.69 17.55
CA HIS A 48 -22.36 -10.76 18.61
C HIS A 48 -23.33 -9.58 18.63
N GLU A 49 -23.70 -9.11 19.82
CA GLU A 49 -24.69 -8.03 19.99
C GLU A 49 -24.39 -6.77 19.19
N LEU A 50 -23.10 -6.43 19.05
CA LEU A 50 -22.64 -5.21 18.34
C LEU A 50 -22.23 -5.45 16.87
N ARG A 51 -22.05 -6.72 16.47
CA ARG A 51 -21.51 -7.07 15.14
C ARG A 51 -22.49 -7.81 14.25
N GLY A 52 -23.61 -8.27 14.81
CA GLY A 52 -24.46 -9.23 14.12
C GLY A 52 -23.74 -10.56 13.86
N ASP A 53 -24.00 -11.19 12.72
CA ASP A 53 -23.33 -12.43 12.31
C ASP A 53 -21.93 -12.15 11.78
N PHE A 54 -20.94 -12.82 12.32
CA PHE A 54 -19.54 -12.72 11.88
C PHE A 54 -18.87 -14.10 11.79
N VAL A 55 -17.81 -14.20 11.01
CA VAL A 55 -17.03 -15.44 10.89
C VAL A 55 -16.05 -15.56 12.05
N SER A 56 -16.05 -16.74 12.68
CA SER A 56 -15.16 -17.10 13.78
C SER A 56 -14.57 -18.49 13.57
N GLY A 57 -13.62 -18.88 14.39
CA GLY A 57 -13.04 -20.22 14.37
C GLY A 57 -12.45 -20.59 13.02
N THR A 58 -11.87 -19.63 12.31
CA THR A 58 -11.33 -19.80 10.97
C THR A 58 -10.18 -20.81 10.98
N PHE A 59 -10.20 -21.72 10.04
CA PHE A 59 -9.08 -22.60 9.75
C PHE A 59 -7.89 -21.79 9.24
N ALA A 60 -6.71 -22.05 9.75
CA ALA A 60 -5.47 -21.44 9.25
C ALA A 60 -4.77 -22.40 8.29
N GLY A 61 -4.70 -22.03 7.02
CA GLY A 61 -4.04 -22.82 5.97
C GLY A 61 -4.83 -22.93 4.67
N LYS A 62 -4.30 -23.72 3.74
CA LYS A 62 -4.86 -23.87 2.40
C LYS A 62 -5.88 -25.00 2.30
N VAL A 63 -6.98 -24.72 1.62
CA VAL A 63 -7.98 -25.71 1.21
C VAL A 63 -8.02 -25.74 -0.32
N ASP A 64 -8.00 -26.94 -0.89
CA ASP A 64 -8.04 -27.16 -2.34
C ASP A 64 -9.14 -28.15 -2.69
N ARG A 65 -9.96 -27.84 -3.70
CA ARG A 65 -10.98 -28.72 -4.29
C ARG A 65 -11.79 -29.54 -3.27
N HIS A 66 -12.70 -28.90 -2.62
CA HIS A 66 -13.57 -29.51 -1.60
C HIS A 66 -14.97 -29.78 -2.15
N GLY A 67 -15.70 -30.69 -1.50
CA GLY A 67 -17.04 -31.05 -1.95
C GLY A 67 -17.87 -31.72 -0.88
N VAL A 68 -19.15 -31.88 -1.18
CA VAL A 68 -20.13 -32.62 -0.37
C VAL A 68 -20.74 -33.73 -1.21
N CYS A 69 -20.71 -34.94 -0.67
CA CYS A 69 -21.31 -36.14 -1.27
C CYS A 69 -22.51 -36.61 -0.44
N ASN A 70 -23.51 -37.21 -1.11
CA ASN A 70 -24.72 -37.76 -0.49
C ASN A 70 -24.54 -39.22 -0.02
N LYS A 71 -23.35 -39.80 -0.20
CA LYS A 71 -22.97 -41.14 0.27
C LYS A 71 -21.59 -41.10 0.92
N VAL A 72 -21.29 -42.10 1.72
CA VAL A 72 -19.93 -42.40 2.19
C VAL A 72 -19.11 -42.93 1.02
N LEU A 73 -18.01 -42.26 0.73
CA LEU A 73 -17.09 -42.70 -0.32
C LEU A 73 -16.21 -43.86 0.16
N SER A 74 -15.93 -44.79 -0.73
CA SER A 74 -14.98 -45.88 -0.47
C SER A 74 -13.54 -45.34 -0.37
N LYS A 75 -12.65 -46.13 0.22
CA LYS A 75 -11.23 -45.78 0.30
C LYS A 75 -10.61 -45.55 -1.09
N ASP A 76 -10.96 -46.38 -2.06
CA ASP A 76 -10.47 -46.25 -3.44
C ASP A 76 -10.94 -44.96 -4.10
N GLU A 77 -12.20 -44.53 -3.87
CA GLU A 77 -12.73 -43.26 -4.35
C GLU A 77 -11.99 -42.07 -3.69
N LEU A 78 -11.72 -42.15 -2.38
CA LEU A 78 -10.95 -41.13 -1.66
C LEU A 78 -9.48 -41.06 -2.13
N ASP A 79 -8.86 -42.22 -2.39
CA ASP A 79 -7.48 -42.27 -2.87
C ASP A 79 -7.35 -41.68 -4.30
N LYS A 80 -8.36 -41.87 -5.15
CA LYS A 80 -8.45 -41.21 -6.46
C LYS A 80 -8.62 -39.71 -6.33
N MET A 81 -9.46 -39.24 -5.39
CA MET A 81 -9.61 -37.80 -5.13
C MET A 81 -8.30 -37.15 -4.68
N LYS A 82 -7.46 -37.85 -3.90
CA LYS A 82 -6.12 -37.39 -3.57
C LYS A 82 -5.23 -37.15 -4.80
N LEU A 83 -5.50 -37.86 -5.88
CA LEU A 83 -4.81 -37.71 -7.16
C LEU A 83 -5.47 -36.68 -8.10
N GLY A 84 -6.50 -35.98 -7.61
CA GLY A 84 -7.19 -34.93 -8.35
C GLY A 84 -8.39 -35.41 -9.16
N GLU A 85 -8.81 -36.68 -9.02
CA GLU A 85 -10.04 -37.17 -9.65
C GLU A 85 -11.27 -36.64 -8.89
N MET A 86 -12.37 -36.44 -9.61
CA MET A 86 -13.64 -36.04 -8.99
C MET A 86 -14.30 -37.27 -8.31
N PRO A 87 -15.12 -37.04 -7.26
CA PRO A 87 -16.02 -38.06 -6.73
C PRO A 87 -16.95 -38.60 -7.83
N PRO A 88 -17.55 -39.81 -7.65
CA PRO A 88 -18.56 -40.31 -8.56
C PRO A 88 -19.70 -39.29 -8.75
N LYS A 89 -20.04 -38.96 -10.01
CA LYS A 89 -20.98 -37.88 -10.36
C LYS A 89 -22.32 -37.99 -9.65
N GLU A 90 -22.84 -39.21 -9.50
CA GLU A 90 -24.10 -39.50 -8.84
C GLU A 90 -24.07 -39.24 -7.33
N SER A 91 -22.89 -39.12 -6.74
CA SER A 91 -22.72 -38.84 -5.31
C SER A 91 -22.57 -37.37 -4.99
N ILE A 92 -22.29 -36.53 -5.97
CA ILE A 92 -21.96 -35.11 -5.75
C ILE A 92 -23.23 -34.31 -5.43
N VAL A 93 -23.25 -33.68 -4.25
CA VAL A 93 -24.20 -32.63 -3.91
C VAL A 93 -23.66 -31.28 -4.36
N ALA A 94 -22.41 -31.00 -4.02
CA ALA A 94 -21.67 -29.82 -4.47
C ALA A 94 -20.18 -30.18 -4.57
N TYR A 95 -19.48 -29.62 -5.54
CA TYR A 95 -18.04 -29.77 -5.68
C TYR A 95 -17.45 -28.44 -6.19
N TRP A 96 -16.73 -27.76 -5.33
CA TRP A 96 -16.11 -26.49 -5.66
C TRP A 96 -14.73 -26.76 -6.25
N ASP A 97 -14.62 -26.60 -7.58
CA ASP A 97 -13.32 -26.63 -8.24
C ASP A 97 -12.67 -25.25 -8.08
N THR A 98 -11.79 -25.15 -7.12
CA THR A 98 -11.07 -23.93 -6.76
C THR A 98 -10.11 -23.46 -7.84
N THR A 99 -9.88 -24.27 -8.88
CA THR A 99 -9.10 -23.90 -10.08
C THR A 99 -9.94 -23.29 -11.19
N GLU A 100 -11.25 -23.20 -11.03
CA GLU A 100 -12.15 -22.58 -12.00
C GLU A 100 -12.33 -21.08 -11.73
N GLY A 101 -12.64 -20.34 -12.80
CA GLY A 101 -12.89 -18.88 -12.71
C GLY A 101 -11.65 -18.02 -12.89
N TYR A 102 -10.50 -18.60 -13.22
CA TYR A 102 -9.32 -17.84 -13.62
C TYR A 102 -9.49 -17.27 -15.04
N ASN A 103 -9.11 -16.02 -15.21
CA ASN A 103 -9.07 -15.33 -16.50
C ASN A 103 -7.87 -14.37 -16.57
N GLU A 104 -7.75 -13.63 -17.65
CA GLU A 104 -6.66 -12.66 -17.84
C GLU A 104 -6.65 -11.52 -16.83
N ASN A 105 -7.81 -11.22 -16.23
CA ASN A 105 -7.98 -10.15 -15.24
C ASN A 105 -7.98 -10.70 -13.79
N GLY A 106 -7.43 -11.89 -13.56
CA GLY A 106 -7.35 -12.46 -12.22
C GLY A 106 -8.41 -13.53 -11.93
N ILE A 107 -8.88 -13.59 -10.69
CA ILE A 107 -9.94 -14.49 -10.25
C ILE A 107 -10.84 -13.80 -9.25
N SER A 108 -12.15 -13.96 -9.42
CA SER A 108 -13.13 -13.37 -8.50
C SER A 108 -13.12 -14.02 -7.12
N ASN A 109 -13.76 -13.36 -6.16
CA ASN A 109 -13.99 -13.90 -4.82
C ASN A 109 -15.06 -15.00 -4.78
N THR A 110 -15.69 -15.32 -5.92
CA THR A 110 -16.66 -16.42 -6.07
C THR A 110 -15.94 -17.71 -6.37
N VAL A 111 -16.24 -18.77 -5.62
CA VAL A 111 -15.76 -20.14 -5.86
C VAL A 111 -16.85 -20.94 -6.55
N ILE A 112 -16.54 -21.47 -7.73
CA ILE A 112 -17.52 -22.09 -8.63
C ILE A 112 -17.81 -23.53 -8.20
N ASP A 113 -19.09 -23.85 -7.97
CA ASP A 113 -19.57 -25.22 -7.85
C ASP A 113 -19.77 -25.83 -9.24
N ILE A 114 -18.93 -26.78 -9.61
CA ILE A 114 -19.05 -27.54 -10.86
C ILE A 114 -20.00 -28.75 -10.74
N GLY A 115 -20.51 -29.02 -9.53
CA GLY A 115 -21.50 -30.02 -9.26
C GLY A 115 -22.87 -29.75 -9.90
N PRO A 116 -23.85 -30.66 -9.72
CA PRO A 116 -25.14 -30.55 -10.39
C PRO A 116 -26.02 -29.39 -9.90
N ASN A 117 -25.84 -28.94 -8.66
CA ASN A 117 -26.73 -27.96 -8.05
C ASN A 117 -26.26 -26.50 -8.20
N LYS A 118 -25.05 -26.26 -8.71
CA LYS A 118 -24.47 -24.91 -8.95
C LYS A 118 -24.50 -24.00 -7.72
N LEU A 119 -24.15 -24.56 -6.58
CA LEU A 119 -24.11 -23.87 -5.29
C LEU A 119 -22.78 -23.09 -5.14
N ASN A 120 -22.60 -22.05 -5.95
CA ASN A 120 -21.42 -21.19 -5.87
C ASN A 120 -21.28 -20.62 -4.46
N SER A 121 -20.05 -20.55 -3.96
CA SER A 121 -19.73 -19.94 -2.67
C SER A 121 -18.98 -18.63 -2.86
N ILE A 122 -18.98 -17.80 -1.82
CA ILE A 122 -18.29 -16.50 -1.81
C ILE A 122 -17.29 -16.53 -0.67
N GLY A 123 -16.07 -16.07 -0.96
CA GLY A 123 -15.03 -15.87 0.05
C GLY A 123 -15.43 -14.75 1.01
N TYR A 124 -15.43 -15.04 2.30
CA TYR A 124 -15.68 -14.04 3.34
C TYR A 124 -14.34 -13.46 3.80
N ASN A 125 -14.22 -12.14 3.84
CA ASN A 125 -12.96 -11.44 4.13
C ASN A 125 -11.81 -11.75 3.15
N HIS A 126 -12.12 -12.01 1.89
CA HIS A 126 -11.15 -12.27 0.82
C HIS A 126 -10.09 -13.31 1.20
N PRO A 127 -10.45 -14.59 1.43
CA PRO A 127 -9.46 -15.62 1.56
C PRO A 127 -8.58 -15.62 0.30
N VAL A 128 -7.26 -15.77 0.50
CA VAL A 128 -6.32 -15.54 -0.58
C VAL A 128 -6.39 -16.66 -1.61
N ARG A 129 -6.72 -16.31 -2.85
CA ARG A 129 -6.73 -17.20 -4.02
C ARG A 129 -5.48 -17.00 -4.87
N ALA A 130 -5.41 -17.66 -6.02
CA ALA A 130 -4.20 -17.70 -6.84
C ALA A 130 -2.96 -18.22 -6.06
N MET A 131 -3.22 -19.15 -5.14
CA MET A 131 -2.22 -19.81 -4.31
C MET A 131 -1.91 -21.20 -4.86
N THR A 132 -0.68 -21.65 -4.65
CA THR A 132 -0.24 -22.97 -5.09
C THR A 132 -1.11 -24.08 -4.48
N GLY A 133 -1.62 -24.96 -5.33
CA GLY A 133 -2.37 -26.14 -4.94
C GLY A 133 -1.45 -27.30 -4.50
N TRP A 134 -2.06 -28.40 -4.02
CA TRP A 134 -1.35 -29.59 -3.60
C TRP A 134 -0.49 -30.23 -4.71
N ASN A 135 -0.86 -30.00 -5.97
CA ASN A 135 -0.22 -30.55 -7.17
C ASN A 135 0.70 -29.56 -7.89
N TRP A 136 1.07 -28.44 -7.25
CA TRP A 136 1.98 -27.48 -7.86
C TRP A 136 3.33 -28.11 -8.17
N SER A 137 3.72 -28.03 -9.44
CA SER A 137 4.93 -28.69 -9.96
C SER A 137 6.21 -27.87 -9.76
N GLY A 138 6.10 -26.59 -9.40
CA GLY A 138 7.22 -25.65 -9.34
C GLY A 138 7.74 -25.19 -10.72
N LYS A 139 7.07 -25.57 -11.82
CA LYS A 139 7.48 -25.19 -13.19
C LYS A 139 6.95 -23.84 -13.65
N ASN A 140 5.81 -23.43 -13.11
CA ASN A 140 5.17 -22.17 -13.43
C ASN A 140 4.95 -21.39 -12.12
N ASP A 141 5.24 -20.10 -12.15
CA ASP A 141 4.99 -19.14 -11.06
C ASP A 141 3.71 -18.32 -11.25
N CYS A 142 3.00 -18.54 -12.36
CA CYS A 142 1.81 -17.80 -12.76
C CYS A 142 0.60 -18.73 -12.90
N PHE A 143 -0.45 -18.46 -12.13
CA PHE A 143 -1.69 -19.24 -12.18
C PHE A 143 -2.38 -19.20 -13.55
N ARG A 144 -2.20 -18.14 -14.34
CA ARG A 144 -2.76 -18.03 -15.70
C ARG A 144 -2.16 -19.03 -16.68
N LEU A 145 -0.90 -19.43 -16.46
CA LEU A 145 -0.20 -20.40 -17.31
C LEU A 145 -0.48 -21.86 -16.90
N ALA A 146 -0.78 -22.09 -15.63
CA ALA A 146 -1.03 -23.43 -15.09
C ALA A 146 -2.20 -23.43 -14.08
N PRO A 147 -3.42 -22.99 -14.47
CA PRO A 147 -4.50 -22.76 -13.51
C PRO A 147 -4.85 -24.00 -12.69
N LYS A 148 -4.72 -25.22 -13.24
CA LYS A 148 -4.99 -26.46 -12.53
C LYS A 148 -4.00 -26.78 -11.39
N GLU A 149 -2.89 -26.07 -11.31
CA GLU A 149 -1.91 -26.17 -10.22
C GLU A 149 -2.14 -25.14 -9.09
N TYR A 150 -3.17 -24.28 -9.23
CA TYR A 150 -3.43 -23.12 -8.34
C TYR A 150 -4.80 -23.19 -7.66
N GLY A 151 -5.16 -24.39 -7.17
CA GLY A 151 -6.43 -24.60 -6.47
C GLY A 151 -6.40 -24.19 -4.98
N GLY A 152 -5.27 -23.77 -4.45
CA GLY A 152 -5.18 -23.37 -3.05
C GLY A 152 -5.98 -22.09 -2.76
N ILE A 153 -6.85 -22.15 -1.73
CA ILE A 153 -7.44 -20.98 -1.09
C ILE A 153 -6.86 -20.91 0.32
N ASP A 154 -6.19 -19.84 0.66
CA ASP A 154 -5.50 -19.67 1.93
C ASP A 154 -6.37 -18.87 2.91
N PHE A 155 -6.68 -19.48 4.05
CA PHE A 155 -7.53 -18.95 5.08
C PHE A 155 -6.71 -18.61 6.33
N HIS A 156 -7.05 -17.47 6.96
CA HIS A 156 -6.43 -17.06 8.21
C HIS A 156 -7.47 -16.38 9.14
N PRO A 157 -7.40 -16.61 10.46
CA PRO A 157 -8.39 -16.09 11.41
C PRO A 157 -8.40 -14.57 11.51
N ASP A 158 -7.25 -13.93 11.27
CA ASP A 158 -7.04 -12.49 11.44
C ASP A 158 -7.21 -11.70 10.13
N SER A 159 -7.68 -12.37 9.06
CA SER A 159 -7.92 -11.76 7.75
C SER A 159 -9.26 -11.00 7.78
N ILE A 160 -9.21 -9.67 7.77
CA ILE A 160 -10.40 -8.81 7.79
C ILE A 160 -10.31 -7.77 6.69
N THR A 161 -11.25 -7.84 5.74
CA THR A 161 -11.42 -6.83 4.69
C THR A 161 -12.68 -6.00 4.87
N ASP A 162 -13.68 -6.51 5.59
CA ASP A 162 -14.90 -5.78 5.94
C ASP A 162 -15.39 -6.25 7.32
N ALA A 163 -15.39 -5.35 8.29
CA ALA A 163 -15.84 -5.63 9.65
C ALA A 163 -17.34 -5.91 9.75
N LYS A 164 -18.10 -5.65 8.67
CA LYS A 164 -19.57 -5.88 8.59
C LYS A 164 -20.37 -5.25 9.72
N TRP A 165 -19.89 -4.15 10.27
CA TRP A 165 -20.60 -3.44 11.33
C TRP A 165 -21.87 -2.79 10.81
N ASP A 166 -22.89 -2.79 11.63
CA ASP A 166 -24.12 -2.06 11.35
C ASP A 166 -23.86 -0.55 11.30
N VAL A 167 -24.61 0.14 10.45
CA VAL A 167 -24.53 1.60 10.33
C VAL A 167 -25.06 2.25 11.60
N THR A 168 -24.18 2.80 12.42
CA THR A 168 -24.55 3.50 13.67
C THR A 168 -24.95 4.96 13.41
N ASN A 169 -24.24 5.62 12.49
CA ASN A 169 -24.48 7.03 12.15
C ASN A 169 -24.37 7.22 10.64
N SER A 170 -25.11 8.19 10.12
CA SER A 170 -25.02 8.63 8.74
C SER A 170 -24.88 10.15 8.66
N LEU A 171 -24.07 10.63 7.73
CA LEU A 171 -23.86 12.05 7.47
C LEU A 171 -24.22 12.35 6.01
N ILE A 172 -25.12 13.30 5.81
CA ILE A 172 -25.37 13.85 4.48
C ILE A 172 -24.35 14.98 4.25
N ILE A 173 -23.50 14.82 3.23
CA ILE A 173 -22.52 15.83 2.89
C ILE A 173 -23.25 17.06 2.35
N PRO A 174 -23.09 18.27 2.96
CA PRO A 174 -23.69 19.49 2.46
C PRO A 174 -23.14 19.87 1.08
N ASP A 175 -24.00 20.35 0.17
CA ASP A 175 -23.61 20.73 -1.20
C ASP A 175 -22.55 21.85 -1.27
N ASN A 176 -22.45 22.66 -0.21
CA ASN A 176 -21.49 23.75 -0.10
C ASN A 176 -20.24 23.38 0.71
N LEU A 177 -20.08 22.11 1.10
CA LEU A 177 -18.88 21.71 1.81
C LEU A 177 -17.69 21.78 0.87
N LYS A 178 -16.62 22.47 1.29
CA LYS A 178 -15.38 22.60 0.54
C LYS A 178 -14.73 21.23 0.33
N SER A 179 -14.07 21.04 -0.80
CA SER A 179 -13.19 19.89 -1.02
C SER A 179 -12.07 19.86 0.03
N GLY A 180 -11.81 18.70 0.62
CA GLY A 180 -10.81 18.54 1.70
C GLY A 180 -10.93 17.24 2.47
N ALA A 181 -10.01 17.06 3.41
CA ALA A 181 -10.07 15.97 4.39
C ALA A 181 -10.86 16.41 5.63
N TYR A 182 -11.76 15.59 6.08
CA TYR A 182 -12.64 15.83 7.22
C TYR A 182 -12.60 14.66 8.19
N ALA A 183 -13.07 14.89 9.41
CA ALA A 183 -13.23 13.82 10.38
C ALA A 183 -14.46 14.02 11.24
N ILE A 184 -15.18 12.94 11.53
CA ILE A 184 -16.14 12.91 12.63
C ILE A 184 -15.32 12.71 13.90
N ARG A 185 -15.38 13.69 14.80
CA ARG A 185 -14.70 13.61 16.09
C ARG A 185 -15.66 13.06 17.15
N LEU A 186 -15.36 11.88 17.62
CA LEU A 186 -16.07 11.24 18.73
C LEU A 186 -15.39 11.63 20.05
N LYS A 187 -16.19 11.87 21.08
CA LYS A 187 -15.71 12.15 22.43
C LYS A 187 -16.44 11.28 23.43
N ALA A 188 -15.73 10.58 24.28
CA ALA A 188 -16.26 9.78 25.36
C ALA A 188 -15.67 10.24 26.70
N GLY A 189 -16.50 10.25 27.74
CA GLY A 189 -16.14 10.60 29.12
C GLY A 189 -17.26 11.35 29.84
N THR A 190 -17.20 11.34 31.15
CA THR A 190 -18.13 12.08 32.02
C THR A 190 -17.39 13.24 32.67
N ASN A 191 -18.11 14.26 33.14
CA ASN A 191 -17.53 15.42 33.83
C ASN A 191 -16.57 14.98 34.94
N GLY A 192 -15.26 15.33 34.77
CA GLY A 192 -14.21 15.02 35.74
C GLY A 192 -13.31 13.82 35.36
N SER A 193 -13.63 13.03 34.34
CA SER A 193 -12.73 12.00 33.78
C SER A 193 -11.98 12.52 32.56
N GLN A 194 -10.81 11.94 32.30
CA GLN A 194 -10.06 12.22 31.07
C GLN A 194 -10.94 11.88 29.86
N LEU A 195 -11.22 12.88 29.01
CA LEU A 195 -11.99 12.68 27.79
C LEU A 195 -11.14 11.87 26.79
N SER A 196 -11.65 10.71 26.43
CA SER A 196 -11.15 9.96 25.29
C SER A 196 -11.73 10.53 24.00
N GLU A 197 -10.93 10.61 22.95
CA GLU A 197 -11.40 11.06 21.63
C GLU A 197 -10.92 10.15 20.51
N GLU A 198 -11.76 10.03 19.49
CA GLU A 198 -11.50 9.25 18.29
C GLU A 198 -11.92 10.05 17.05
N TYR A 199 -11.33 9.72 15.90
CA TYR A 199 -11.56 10.40 14.64
C TYR A 199 -11.85 9.39 13.53
N ILE A 200 -12.98 9.58 12.84
CA ILE A 200 -13.32 8.84 11.62
C ILE A 200 -13.07 9.77 10.44
N VAL A 201 -11.95 9.56 9.76
CA VAL A 201 -11.51 10.41 8.64
C VAL A 201 -12.25 10.02 7.36
N PHE A 202 -12.63 11.03 6.57
CA PHE A 202 -13.18 10.87 5.23
C PHE A 202 -12.76 12.04 4.34
N PHE A 203 -12.83 11.83 3.03
CA PHE A 203 -12.41 12.81 2.03
C PHE A 203 -13.62 13.30 1.25
N VAL A 204 -13.65 14.61 0.97
CA VAL A 204 -14.70 15.25 0.17
C VAL A 204 -14.05 15.85 -1.06
N ARG A 205 -14.30 15.27 -2.21
CA ARG A 205 -13.86 15.83 -3.49
C ARG A 205 -14.86 16.85 -4.03
N ALA A 206 -14.39 17.75 -4.90
CA ALA A 206 -15.26 18.69 -5.55
C ALA A 206 -16.22 17.99 -6.52
N LYS A 207 -17.52 18.29 -6.45
CA LYS A 207 -18.52 17.78 -7.40
C LYS A 207 -18.26 18.30 -8.84
N VAL A 208 -17.81 19.55 -8.93
CA VAL A 208 -17.36 20.20 -10.16
C VAL A 208 -16.05 20.91 -9.81
N PRO A 209 -14.91 20.44 -10.35
CA PRO A 209 -13.62 21.04 -10.11
C PRO A 209 -13.58 22.52 -10.53
N LYS A 210 -13.00 23.38 -9.70
CA LYS A 210 -12.84 24.82 -9.93
C LYS A 210 -11.43 25.30 -9.69
N ALA A 211 -10.72 24.66 -8.73
CA ALA A 211 -9.34 25.01 -8.42
C ALA A 211 -8.38 24.58 -9.54
N LYS A 212 -7.21 25.20 -9.56
CA LYS A 212 -6.12 24.80 -10.47
C LYS A 212 -5.06 23.96 -9.77
N ILE A 213 -5.13 23.84 -8.46
CA ILE A 213 -4.24 23.05 -7.61
C ILE A 213 -5.04 21.86 -7.07
N CYS A 214 -4.49 20.67 -7.17
CA CYS A 214 -5.02 19.47 -6.55
C CYS A 214 -3.98 18.88 -5.58
N PHE A 215 -4.39 18.55 -4.37
CA PHE A 215 -3.62 17.68 -3.50
C PHE A 215 -4.15 16.25 -3.60
N LEU A 216 -3.28 15.32 -3.96
CA LEU A 216 -3.60 13.90 -4.08
C LEU A 216 -3.18 13.17 -2.80
N PHE A 217 -4.18 12.71 -2.04
CA PHE A 217 -3.93 11.89 -0.86
C PHE A 217 -3.52 10.46 -1.27
N PRO A 218 -2.36 9.96 -0.84
CA PRO A 218 -1.90 8.61 -1.14
C PRO A 218 -2.60 7.57 -0.25
N THR A 219 -3.90 7.43 -0.44
CA THR A 219 -4.79 6.59 0.37
C THR A 219 -4.46 5.11 0.27
N ALA A 220 -3.93 4.64 -0.85
CA ALA A 220 -3.43 3.28 -1.01
C ALA A 220 -2.28 2.99 -0.03
N SER A 221 -1.35 3.95 0.15
CA SER A 221 -0.28 3.84 1.15
C SER A 221 -0.83 3.83 2.57
N TYR A 222 -1.80 4.70 2.89
CA TYR A 222 -2.44 4.70 4.22
C TYR A 222 -3.06 3.35 4.55
N LEU A 223 -3.70 2.71 3.56
CA LEU A 223 -4.31 1.41 3.73
C LEU A 223 -3.28 0.28 3.84
N ALA A 224 -2.19 0.34 3.08
CA ALA A 224 -1.13 -0.66 3.15
C ALA A 224 -0.48 -0.71 4.55
N TYR A 225 -0.31 0.45 5.18
CA TYR A 225 0.20 0.59 6.55
C TYR A 225 -0.89 0.53 7.63
N ALA A 226 -2.17 0.36 7.24
CA ALA A 226 -3.26 0.36 8.21
C ALA A 226 -3.06 -0.70 9.28
N ASN A 227 -3.02 -0.24 10.54
CA ASN A 227 -2.93 -1.11 11.72
C ASN A 227 -1.64 -1.93 11.80
N GLU A 228 -0.52 -1.44 11.24
CA GLU A 228 0.78 -2.09 11.33
C GLU A 228 1.20 -2.25 12.81
N LYS A 229 1.91 -3.34 13.10
CA LYS A 229 2.39 -3.70 14.44
C LYS A 229 3.92 -3.73 14.52
N LEU A 230 4.60 -3.05 13.61
CA LEU A 230 6.07 -3.03 13.53
C LEU A 230 6.74 -2.59 14.83
N SER A 231 6.07 -1.77 15.64
CA SER A 231 6.55 -1.34 16.95
C SER A 231 6.77 -2.48 17.94
N PHE A 232 6.06 -3.59 17.79
CA PHE A 232 6.26 -4.79 18.60
C PHE A 232 7.43 -5.64 18.09
N GLU A 233 7.93 -5.36 16.88
CA GLU A 233 9.08 -6.01 16.27
C GLU A 233 10.39 -5.27 16.66
N ALA A 234 10.66 -5.16 17.95
CA ALA A 234 11.81 -4.39 18.49
C ALA A 234 13.17 -4.78 17.87
N GLN A 235 13.31 -6.02 17.42
CA GLN A 235 14.50 -6.51 16.72
C GLN A 235 14.74 -5.82 15.37
N ILE A 236 13.69 -5.31 14.72
CA ILE A 236 13.76 -4.55 13.47
C ILE A 236 13.84 -3.06 13.76
N ILE A 237 12.94 -2.55 14.58
CA ILE A 237 12.79 -1.12 14.84
C ILE A 237 14.02 -0.51 15.51
N GLN A 238 14.56 -1.16 16.53
CA GLN A 238 15.70 -0.62 17.26
C GLN A 238 16.97 -0.42 16.39
N PRO A 239 17.37 -1.36 15.51
CA PRO A 239 18.47 -1.11 14.59
C PRO A 239 18.18 0.01 13.57
N MET A 240 16.94 0.14 13.10
CA MET A 240 16.57 1.15 12.09
C MET A 240 16.52 2.57 12.67
N THR A 241 16.08 2.71 13.92
CA THR A 241 15.86 4.02 14.56
C THR A 241 16.98 4.42 15.52
N GLY A 242 17.88 3.51 15.82
CA GLY A 242 18.92 3.72 16.85
C GLY A 242 18.39 3.80 18.29
N GLN A 243 17.09 3.57 18.51
CA GLN A 243 16.44 3.69 19.81
C GLN A 243 15.36 2.63 20.03
N PRO A 244 15.03 2.27 21.29
CA PRO A 244 13.91 1.38 21.57
C PRO A 244 12.58 1.99 21.13
N PRO A 245 11.65 1.19 20.57
CA PRO A 245 10.32 1.67 20.22
C PRO A 245 9.55 2.11 21.47
N THR A 246 8.77 3.18 21.34
CA THR A 246 7.87 3.66 22.38
C THR A 246 6.47 3.13 22.12
N ILE A 247 6.04 2.17 22.92
CA ILE A 247 4.67 1.61 22.84
C ILE A 247 3.69 2.60 23.45
N THR A 248 2.66 2.96 22.72
CA THR A 248 1.59 3.87 23.14
C THR A 248 0.30 3.14 23.52
N ASP A 249 -0.65 3.83 24.15
CA ASP A 249 -1.96 3.25 24.48
C ASP A 249 -2.71 2.75 23.22
N ILE A 250 -2.51 3.40 22.08
CA ILE A 250 -3.10 2.99 20.80
C ILE A 250 -2.54 1.65 20.33
N ASP A 251 -1.23 1.44 20.46
CA ASP A 251 -0.59 0.17 20.09
C ASP A 251 -1.10 -0.96 20.98
N VAL A 252 -1.23 -0.70 22.30
CA VAL A 252 -1.79 -1.66 23.25
C VAL A 252 -3.25 -1.99 22.94
N GLU A 253 -4.05 -0.99 22.57
CA GLU A 253 -5.45 -1.18 22.17
C GLU A 253 -5.55 -2.02 20.91
N GLN A 254 -4.74 -1.71 19.90
CA GLN A 254 -4.67 -2.46 18.66
C GLN A 254 -4.22 -3.91 18.87
N TYR A 255 -3.26 -4.14 19.76
CA TYR A 255 -2.80 -5.48 20.11
C TYR A 255 -3.89 -6.31 20.80
N LYS A 256 -4.70 -5.68 21.67
CA LYS A 256 -5.81 -6.32 22.40
C LYS A 256 -7.04 -6.61 21.53
N ASN A 257 -7.17 -5.92 20.40
CA ASN A 257 -8.34 -6.02 19.53
C ASN A 257 -7.93 -6.55 18.13
N PRO A 258 -7.66 -7.86 18.01
CA PRO A 258 -7.26 -8.48 16.74
C PRO A 258 -8.31 -8.30 15.64
N GLU A 259 -9.55 -8.00 16.00
CA GLU A 259 -10.64 -7.65 15.09
C GLU A 259 -10.45 -6.35 14.32
N PHE A 260 -9.45 -5.52 14.66
CA PHE A 260 -9.07 -4.39 13.81
C PHE A 260 -8.37 -4.86 12.53
N GLY A 261 -7.95 -6.12 12.50
CA GLY A 261 -7.24 -6.74 11.38
C GLY A 261 -5.78 -6.36 11.29
N LEU A 262 -5.08 -7.08 10.45
CA LEU A 262 -3.64 -6.95 10.24
C LEU A 262 -3.32 -5.98 9.10
N SER A 263 -2.08 -5.49 9.08
CA SER A 263 -1.51 -4.68 8.02
C SER A 263 -0.88 -5.55 6.93
N THR A 264 -0.69 -5.02 5.73
CA THR A 264 0.16 -5.67 4.71
C THR A 264 1.65 -5.72 5.10
N TYR A 265 2.02 -5.18 6.24
CA TYR A 265 3.35 -5.31 6.86
C TYR A 265 3.43 -6.44 7.88
N ASP A 266 2.29 -7.03 8.23
CA ASP A 266 2.24 -8.16 9.14
C ASP A 266 2.30 -9.50 8.38
N SER A 267 2.62 -10.57 9.11
CA SER A 267 2.50 -11.93 8.67
C SER A 267 1.58 -12.73 9.58
N TYR A 268 0.96 -13.75 9.04
CA TYR A 268 0.18 -14.70 9.82
C TYR A 268 1.08 -15.65 10.61
N ALA A 269 0.53 -16.33 11.60
CA ALA A 269 1.26 -17.25 12.46
C ALA A 269 1.97 -18.39 11.71
N ASP A 270 1.53 -18.72 10.51
CA ASP A 270 2.16 -19.73 9.62
C ASP A 270 3.26 -19.15 8.73
N GLY A 271 3.55 -17.86 8.85
CA GLY A 271 4.52 -17.11 8.04
C GLY A 271 3.99 -16.66 6.68
N GLY A 272 2.71 -16.86 6.38
CA GLY A 272 2.05 -16.26 5.21
C GLY A 272 1.92 -14.75 5.36
N GLY A 273 2.10 -14.00 4.27
CA GLY A 273 1.96 -12.54 4.30
C GLY A 273 0.50 -12.09 4.17
N VAL A 274 0.18 -10.97 4.79
CA VAL A 274 -1.14 -10.33 4.69
C VAL A 274 -1.26 -9.62 3.34
N CYS A 275 -2.08 -10.18 2.45
CA CYS A 275 -2.21 -9.70 1.08
C CYS A 275 -3.27 -8.61 0.90
N PHE A 276 -4.26 -8.54 1.78
CA PHE A 276 -5.40 -7.62 1.64
C PHE A 276 -5.49 -6.62 2.77
N THR A 277 -5.89 -5.40 2.41
CA THR A 277 -6.23 -4.34 3.35
C THR A 277 -7.42 -3.54 2.85
N SER A 278 -8.10 -2.80 3.74
CA SER A 278 -9.36 -2.13 3.42
C SER A 278 -9.64 -0.99 4.41
N TYR A 279 -10.45 -0.01 3.99
CA TYR A 279 -10.97 1.00 4.90
C TYR A 279 -12.37 0.67 5.48
N ARG A 280 -12.95 -0.52 5.19
CA ARG A 280 -14.17 -1.03 5.85
C ARG A 280 -13.89 -1.75 7.17
N ARG A 281 -12.91 -1.24 7.90
CA ARG A 281 -12.49 -1.69 9.23
C ARG A 281 -11.90 -0.50 9.98
N PRO A 282 -11.62 -0.57 11.29
CA PRO A 282 -10.86 0.48 11.97
C PRO A 282 -9.52 0.71 11.30
N VAL A 283 -9.17 1.98 11.02
CA VAL A 283 -7.90 2.40 10.42
C VAL A 283 -7.22 3.37 11.37
N VAL A 284 -6.36 2.85 12.22
CA VAL A 284 -5.81 3.56 13.38
C VAL A 284 -4.82 4.66 12.95
N ASN A 285 -4.02 4.42 11.92
CA ASN A 285 -3.01 5.35 11.42
C ASN A 285 -3.57 6.57 10.67
N MET A 286 -4.86 6.60 10.35
CA MET A 286 -5.51 7.76 9.71
C MET A 286 -6.05 8.80 10.72
N ARG A 287 -5.73 8.68 12.00
CA ARG A 287 -6.09 9.69 13.01
C ARG A 287 -5.21 10.94 12.85
N PRO A 288 -5.76 12.15 12.91
CA PRO A 288 -4.97 13.38 12.71
C PRO A 288 -3.81 13.58 13.70
N LYS A 289 -3.90 12.95 14.87
CA LYS A 289 -2.89 13.04 15.94
C LYS A 289 -2.04 11.78 16.08
N TYR A 290 -2.16 10.84 15.14
CA TYR A 290 -1.39 9.61 15.19
C TYR A 290 0.11 9.88 15.04
N ARG A 291 0.90 9.21 15.87
CA ARG A 291 2.35 9.09 15.74
C ARG A 291 2.70 7.61 15.76
N THR A 292 3.53 7.18 14.83
CA THR A 292 4.00 5.80 14.86
C THR A 292 4.89 5.59 16.07
N SER A 293 4.59 4.58 16.86
CA SER A 293 5.29 4.30 18.12
C SER A 293 6.74 3.87 17.89
N GLY A 294 7.02 3.18 16.78
CA GLY A 294 8.39 2.77 16.44
C GLY A 294 9.32 3.95 16.18
N MET A 295 8.83 4.99 15.51
CA MET A 295 9.63 6.13 15.07
C MET A 295 9.35 7.42 15.85
N GLY A 296 8.24 7.51 16.59
CA GLY A 296 7.88 8.69 17.40
C GLY A 296 7.47 9.93 16.59
N ILE A 297 7.29 9.82 15.29
CA ILE A 297 6.95 10.90 14.36
C ILE A 297 5.55 10.74 13.76
N THR A 298 5.03 11.80 13.15
CA THR A 298 3.86 11.69 12.29
C THR A 298 4.21 10.93 11.03
N TRP A 299 3.33 10.01 10.61
CA TRP A 299 3.55 9.12 9.49
C TRP A 299 2.29 8.99 8.65
N GLN A 300 2.41 8.88 7.33
CA GLN A 300 1.28 8.76 6.41
C GLN A 300 0.31 9.94 6.50
N PHE A 301 -0.98 9.72 6.74
CA PHE A 301 -2.01 10.76 6.78
C PHE A 301 -1.67 11.96 7.69
N PRO A 302 -1.23 11.79 8.96
CA PRO A 302 -0.83 12.94 9.78
C PRO A 302 0.38 13.71 9.26
N ALA A 303 1.31 13.04 8.55
CA ALA A 303 2.44 13.74 7.91
C ALA A 303 1.95 14.64 6.77
N ASP A 304 1.01 14.15 5.97
CA ASP A 304 0.42 14.89 4.85
C ASP A 304 -0.40 16.09 5.29
N LEU A 305 -0.93 16.08 6.52
CA LEU A 305 -1.58 17.26 7.10
C LEU A 305 -0.63 18.47 7.23
N SER A 306 0.69 18.26 7.22
CA SER A 306 1.67 19.37 7.13
C SER A 306 1.59 20.10 5.79
N ILE A 307 1.39 19.37 4.69
CA ILE A 307 1.21 19.94 3.36
C ILE A 307 -0.17 20.59 3.24
N ILE A 308 -1.20 19.95 3.78
CA ILE A 308 -2.56 20.52 3.83
C ILE A 308 -2.56 21.84 4.64
N GLY A 309 -1.89 21.86 5.80
CA GLY A 309 -1.74 23.10 6.58
C GLY A 309 -1.04 24.20 5.80
N TRP A 310 -0.02 23.84 5.01
CA TRP A 310 0.68 24.77 4.14
C TRP A 310 -0.23 25.29 3.00
N LEU A 311 -1.03 24.42 2.39
CA LEU A 311 -2.03 24.81 1.37
C LEU A 311 -3.11 25.73 1.95
N GLU A 312 -3.64 25.41 3.13
CA GLU A 312 -4.60 26.28 3.82
C GLU A 312 -4.02 27.64 4.17
N HIS A 313 -2.72 27.72 4.50
CA HIS A 313 -2.05 28.97 4.80
C HIS A 313 -1.83 29.85 3.56
N HIS A 314 -1.42 29.27 2.43
CA HIS A 314 -1.01 30.02 1.24
C HIS A 314 -2.06 30.08 0.12
N TYR A 315 -2.97 29.08 0.04
CA TYR A 315 -3.88 28.86 -1.09
C TYR A 315 -5.31 28.48 -0.63
N LYS A 316 -5.73 28.93 0.50
CA LYS A 316 -6.95 28.55 1.25
C LYS A 316 -8.13 28.04 0.42
N ASP A 317 -8.58 28.79 -0.60
CA ASP A 317 -9.73 28.45 -1.44
C ASP A 317 -9.34 28.15 -2.91
N GLU A 318 -8.05 27.94 -3.16
CA GLU A 318 -7.48 27.75 -4.50
C GLU A 318 -7.05 26.31 -4.76
N TYR A 319 -7.28 25.38 -3.81
CA TYR A 319 -6.97 23.97 -3.99
C TYR A 319 -8.17 23.06 -3.70
N GLU A 320 -8.16 21.91 -4.29
CA GLU A 320 -9.09 20.80 -4.09
C GLU A 320 -8.31 19.51 -3.83
N ILE A 321 -9.00 18.45 -3.46
CA ILE A 321 -8.35 17.16 -3.19
C ILE A 321 -8.90 16.04 -4.07
N LEU A 322 -8.06 15.05 -4.30
CA LEU A 322 -8.39 13.73 -4.79
C LEU A 322 -7.76 12.66 -3.89
N THR A 323 -8.22 11.43 -4.05
CA THR A 323 -7.65 10.24 -3.45
C THR A 323 -7.11 9.29 -4.52
N ASP A 324 -6.31 8.31 -4.14
CA ASP A 324 -5.82 7.28 -5.06
C ASP A 324 -6.97 6.51 -5.72
N GLU A 325 -8.07 6.26 -4.98
CA GLU A 325 -9.24 5.58 -5.51
C GLU A 325 -9.93 6.39 -6.62
N ASP A 326 -9.94 7.72 -6.52
CA ASP A 326 -10.46 8.59 -7.58
C ASP A 326 -9.64 8.44 -8.86
N VAL A 327 -8.31 8.48 -8.75
CA VAL A 327 -7.42 8.33 -9.90
C VAL A 327 -7.43 6.90 -10.44
N HIS A 328 -7.49 5.87 -9.57
CA HIS A 328 -7.63 4.49 -10.01
C HIS A 328 -8.90 4.25 -10.82
N SER A 329 -10.02 4.86 -10.42
CA SER A 329 -11.32 4.64 -11.06
C SER A 329 -11.54 5.46 -12.33
N GLU A 330 -11.10 6.73 -12.35
CA GLU A 330 -11.37 7.69 -13.42
C GLU A 330 -10.14 7.95 -14.32
N GLY A 331 -8.96 7.49 -13.91
CA GLY A 331 -7.73 7.66 -14.67
C GLY A 331 -7.36 9.13 -14.88
N LEU A 332 -6.90 9.44 -16.08
CA LEU A 332 -6.50 10.78 -16.50
C LEU A 332 -7.60 11.82 -16.33
N GLU A 333 -8.88 11.44 -16.50
CA GLU A 333 -10.00 12.38 -16.42
C GLU A 333 -10.14 13.01 -15.02
N ALA A 334 -9.74 12.31 -13.96
CA ALA A 334 -9.70 12.87 -12.61
C ALA A 334 -8.70 14.02 -12.48
N LEU A 335 -7.58 13.97 -13.21
CA LEU A 335 -6.46 14.92 -13.09
C LEU A 335 -6.57 16.12 -14.04
N LYS A 336 -7.19 15.95 -15.23
CA LYS A 336 -7.29 16.98 -16.28
C LYS A 336 -7.80 18.36 -15.84
N PRO A 337 -8.73 18.50 -14.87
CA PRO A 337 -9.19 19.81 -14.44
C PRO A 337 -8.10 20.67 -13.78
N TYR A 338 -7.03 20.08 -13.31
CA TYR A 338 -5.99 20.71 -12.50
C TYR A 338 -4.74 21.01 -13.33
N ASN A 339 -4.13 22.18 -13.12
CA ASN A 339 -2.87 22.53 -13.75
C ASN A 339 -1.68 21.98 -12.94
N CYS A 340 -1.85 21.85 -11.62
CA CYS A 340 -0.83 21.44 -10.67
C CYS A 340 -1.40 20.33 -9.75
N VAL A 341 -0.81 19.16 -9.79
CA VAL A 341 -1.11 18.07 -8.88
C VAL A 341 0.06 17.89 -7.91
N ILE A 342 -0.23 17.85 -6.62
CA ILE A 342 0.75 17.71 -5.53
C ILE A 342 0.48 16.38 -4.84
N SER A 343 1.46 15.48 -4.80
CA SER A 343 1.34 14.23 -4.05
C SER A 343 1.53 14.43 -2.54
N GLY A 344 1.08 13.45 -1.75
CA GLY A 344 1.47 13.35 -0.34
C GLY A 344 2.94 12.98 -0.16
N THR A 345 3.34 12.83 1.11
CA THR A 345 4.73 12.55 1.50
C THR A 345 5.19 11.14 1.17
N HIS A 346 4.27 10.18 0.98
CA HIS A 346 4.65 8.78 0.77
C HIS A 346 3.66 8.02 -0.16
N PRO A 347 3.60 8.33 -1.46
CA PRO A 347 2.74 7.64 -2.43
C PRO A 347 3.37 6.31 -2.90
N GLU A 348 3.64 5.40 -1.96
CA GLU A 348 4.43 4.18 -2.16
C GLU A 348 3.69 3.11 -2.98
N TYR A 349 2.37 3.03 -2.84
CA TYR A 349 1.51 1.99 -3.39
C TYR A 349 0.68 2.52 -4.55
N THR A 350 0.87 1.95 -5.74
CA THR A 350 0.26 2.49 -6.97
C THR A 350 -0.25 1.36 -7.86
N SER A 351 -1.46 1.50 -8.39
CA SER A 351 -1.98 0.60 -9.43
C SER A 351 -1.47 1.00 -10.82
N GLU A 352 -1.56 0.08 -11.80
CA GLU A 352 -1.20 0.36 -13.18
C GLU A 352 -2.00 1.53 -13.75
N LYS A 353 -3.33 1.54 -13.55
CA LYS A 353 -4.22 2.62 -14.00
C LYS A 353 -3.83 3.99 -13.45
N MET A 354 -3.40 4.05 -12.19
CA MET A 354 -2.92 5.31 -11.60
C MET A 354 -1.62 5.76 -12.24
N LEU A 355 -0.69 4.84 -12.42
CA LEU A 355 0.62 5.16 -12.99
C LEU A 355 0.48 5.64 -14.44
N ASP A 356 -0.38 5.00 -15.23
CA ASP A 356 -0.74 5.44 -16.59
C ASP A 356 -1.33 6.85 -16.58
N ALA A 357 -2.27 7.11 -15.66
CA ALA A 357 -2.92 8.41 -15.54
C ALA A 357 -1.92 9.53 -15.19
N PHE A 358 -0.95 9.27 -14.33
CA PHE A 358 0.08 10.26 -13.99
C PHE A 358 1.02 10.55 -15.16
N GLU A 359 1.48 9.51 -15.86
CA GLU A 359 2.35 9.64 -17.03
C GLU A 359 1.63 10.40 -18.16
N ASP A 360 0.38 10.05 -18.46
CA ASP A 360 -0.45 10.72 -19.46
C ASP A 360 -0.75 12.18 -19.06
N TYR A 361 -1.04 12.45 -17.79
CA TYR A 361 -1.29 13.79 -17.29
C TYR A 361 -0.10 14.72 -17.55
N VAL A 362 1.11 14.27 -17.26
CA VAL A 362 2.33 15.06 -17.51
C VAL A 362 2.59 15.19 -19.01
N ALA A 363 2.37 14.14 -19.80
CA ALA A 363 2.54 14.18 -21.26
C ALA A 363 1.55 15.13 -21.96
N GLU A 364 0.33 15.27 -21.44
CA GLU A 364 -0.67 16.21 -21.94
C GLU A 364 -0.49 17.66 -21.44
N GLY A 365 0.54 17.94 -20.67
CA GLY A 365 0.88 19.30 -20.21
C GLY A 365 0.56 19.58 -18.73
N GLY A 366 0.12 18.57 -18.00
CA GLY A 366 -0.05 18.64 -16.56
C GLY A 366 1.27 18.79 -15.82
N ARG A 367 1.23 19.35 -14.64
CA ARG A 367 2.42 19.62 -13.82
C ARG A 367 2.33 18.92 -12.48
N PHE A 368 3.28 18.05 -12.21
CA PHE A 368 3.26 17.19 -11.04
C PHE A 368 4.33 17.58 -10.04
N ILE A 369 3.96 17.72 -8.77
CA ILE A 369 4.88 17.95 -7.65
C ILE A 369 4.88 16.70 -6.79
N TYR A 370 5.99 15.97 -6.80
CA TYR A 370 6.22 14.83 -5.94
C TYR A 370 6.89 15.29 -4.63
N MET A 371 6.13 15.23 -3.53
CA MET A 371 6.53 15.77 -2.23
C MET A 371 7.19 14.75 -1.30
N GLY A 372 7.51 13.56 -1.81
CA GLY A 372 7.87 12.44 -0.97
C GLY A 372 9.21 11.78 -1.27
N GLY A 373 9.38 10.65 -0.62
CA GLY A 373 10.36 9.62 -0.88
C GLY A 373 9.68 8.27 -0.99
N ASN A 374 10.33 7.29 -1.61
CA ASN A 374 9.83 5.93 -1.85
C ASN A 374 8.43 5.91 -2.50
N GLY A 375 8.17 6.81 -3.43
CA GLY A 375 6.91 6.82 -4.17
C GLY A 375 6.92 5.86 -5.35
N PHE A 376 5.71 5.41 -5.77
CA PHE A 376 5.51 4.59 -6.97
C PHE A 376 6.32 3.29 -6.95
N TYR A 377 6.41 2.68 -5.78
CA TYR A 377 7.31 1.56 -5.50
C TYR A 377 6.61 0.21 -5.62
N TRP A 378 5.53 -0.05 -4.85
CA TRP A 378 4.77 -1.29 -4.86
C TRP A 378 3.61 -1.28 -5.84
N VAL A 379 3.43 -2.43 -6.52
CA VAL A 379 2.24 -2.70 -7.34
C VAL A 379 1.08 -3.09 -6.44
N VAL A 380 -0.08 -2.46 -6.65
CA VAL A 380 -1.34 -2.83 -5.99
C VAL A 380 -2.43 -3.18 -6.99
N GLY A 381 -3.35 -4.03 -6.58
CA GLY A 381 -4.54 -4.40 -7.34
C GLY A 381 -5.82 -4.15 -6.57
N HIS A 382 -6.90 -3.89 -7.31
CA HIS A 382 -8.24 -3.75 -6.77
C HIS A 382 -9.21 -4.60 -7.57
N TYR A 383 -10.24 -5.12 -6.93
CA TYR A 383 -11.41 -5.58 -7.64
C TYR A 383 -12.21 -4.38 -8.15
N GLU A 384 -12.71 -4.45 -9.37
CA GLU A 384 -13.43 -3.36 -10.01
C GLU A 384 -14.63 -2.85 -9.19
N ASN A 385 -15.34 -3.76 -8.52
CA ASN A 385 -16.51 -3.44 -7.71
C ASN A 385 -16.21 -3.23 -6.22
N GLU A 386 -14.93 -3.27 -5.82
CA GLU A 386 -14.50 -3.16 -4.44
C GLU A 386 -13.30 -2.22 -4.29
N PRO A 387 -13.42 -0.95 -4.71
CA PRO A 387 -12.31 0.02 -4.67
C PRO A 387 -11.85 0.34 -3.25
N TRP A 388 -12.64 -0.03 -2.26
CA TRP A 388 -12.35 0.13 -0.83
C TRP A 388 -11.36 -0.91 -0.28
N CYS A 389 -10.99 -1.92 -1.07
CA CYS A 389 -10.08 -2.99 -0.69
C CYS A 389 -8.95 -3.10 -1.72
N LEU A 390 -7.72 -3.16 -1.26
CA LEU A 390 -6.56 -3.36 -2.12
C LEU A 390 -5.82 -4.66 -1.80
N GLU A 391 -5.21 -5.25 -2.82
CA GLU A 391 -4.34 -6.42 -2.72
C GLU A 391 -2.88 -6.01 -2.97
N VAL A 392 -1.98 -6.56 -2.14
CA VAL A 392 -0.53 -6.46 -2.27
C VAL A 392 0.07 -7.86 -2.30
N ARG A 393 0.95 -8.14 -3.26
CA ARG A 393 1.81 -9.34 -3.27
C ARG A 393 3.26 -8.87 -3.19
N LYS A 394 3.84 -8.94 -1.99
CA LYS A 394 5.27 -8.66 -1.82
C LYS A 394 6.05 -9.87 -2.30
N LEU A 395 7.00 -9.64 -3.21
CA LEU A 395 7.85 -10.69 -3.74
C LEU A 395 9.04 -10.97 -2.80
N ASP A 396 10.13 -11.40 -3.39
CA ASP A 396 11.44 -11.61 -2.76
C ASP A 396 12.38 -10.40 -2.89
N SER A 397 11.89 -9.29 -3.43
CA SER A 397 12.63 -8.03 -3.67
C SER A 397 11.96 -6.85 -2.96
N GLY A 398 12.72 -5.77 -2.78
CA GLY A 398 12.27 -4.56 -2.09
C GLY A 398 12.39 -4.62 -0.57
N MET A 399 12.17 -3.49 0.09
CA MET A 399 12.12 -3.39 1.55
C MET A 399 10.77 -3.91 2.05
N ARG A 400 10.76 -5.10 2.66
CA ARG A 400 9.54 -5.82 2.99
C ARG A 400 9.61 -6.50 4.36
N ALA A 401 8.46 -6.60 5.01
CA ALA A 401 8.31 -7.35 6.26
C ALA A 401 8.15 -8.87 6.02
N TRP A 402 7.67 -9.28 4.84
CA TRP A 402 7.50 -10.68 4.45
C TRP A 402 7.76 -10.89 2.96
N ALA A 403 8.07 -12.12 2.58
CA ALA A 403 8.25 -12.52 1.19
C ALA A 403 7.12 -13.46 0.76
N ALA A 404 6.59 -13.28 -0.47
CA ALA A 404 5.65 -14.23 -1.05
C ALA A 404 6.33 -15.59 -1.26
N LYS A 405 5.59 -16.67 -1.01
CA LYS A 405 6.07 -18.03 -1.27
C LYS A 405 6.30 -18.22 -2.79
N PRO A 406 7.25 -19.08 -3.19
CA PRO A 406 7.45 -19.40 -4.61
C PRO A 406 6.13 -19.84 -5.28
N GLY A 407 5.85 -19.28 -6.46
CA GLY A 407 4.62 -19.52 -7.19
C GLY A 407 3.44 -18.61 -6.79
N GLU A 408 3.52 -17.82 -5.73
CA GLU A 408 2.41 -17.03 -5.20
C GLU A 408 2.57 -15.53 -5.42
N HIS A 409 3.14 -15.17 -6.56
CA HIS A 409 3.58 -13.82 -6.89
C HIS A 409 2.54 -12.99 -7.64
N TYR A 410 1.46 -13.61 -8.13
CA TYR A 410 0.46 -12.93 -8.96
C TYR A 410 -0.80 -12.61 -8.18
N MET A 411 -1.29 -11.40 -8.35
CA MET A 411 -2.49 -10.91 -7.67
C MET A 411 -3.75 -11.61 -8.19
N GLN A 412 -4.63 -11.97 -7.28
CA GLN A 412 -5.92 -12.53 -7.64
C GLN A 412 -6.88 -11.50 -8.22
N THR A 413 -6.74 -10.22 -7.82
CA THR A 413 -7.64 -9.13 -8.24
C THR A 413 -7.46 -8.74 -9.69
N THR A 414 -6.23 -8.70 -10.19
CA THR A 414 -5.89 -8.18 -11.53
C THR A 414 -5.18 -9.21 -12.42
N GLY A 415 -4.71 -10.31 -11.85
CA GLY A 415 -3.88 -11.28 -12.58
C GLY A 415 -2.46 -10.80 -12.86
N GLU A 416 -2.08 -9.63 -12.37
CA GLU A 416 -0.76 -9.06 -12.55
C GLU A 416 0.25 -9.64 -11.55
N ARG A 417 1.52 -9.62 -11.94
CA ARG A 417 2.60 -9.90 -11.00
C ARG A 417 2.72 -8.74 -10.01
N GLY A 418 2.72 -9.04 -8.72
CA GLY A 418 2.98 -8.06 -7.67
C GLY A 418 4.44 -7.60 -7.61
N GLY A 419 4.89 -7.14 -6.46
CA GLY A 419 6.24 -6.65 -6.22
C GLY A 419 6.45 -5.23 -6.67
N LEU A 420 7.65 -4.92 -7.12
CA LEU A 420 8.08 -3.56 -7.43
C LEU A 420 7.78 -3.16 -8.87
N TRP A 421 7.33 -1.93 -9.09
CA TRP A 421 7.21 -1.32 -10.42
C TRP A 421 8.54 -1.32 -11.18
N ARG A 422 9.65 -1.10 -10.48
CA ARG A 422 11.00 -1.19 -11.03
C ARG A 422 11.28 -2.54 -11.69
N MET A 423 10.84 -3.65 -11.08
CA MET A 423 11.01 -5.01 -11.61
C MET A 423 10.09 -5.33 -12.79
N ARG A 424 9.10 -4.49 -13.02
CA ARG A 424 8.20 -4.54 -14.18
C ARG A 424 8.59 -3.57 -15.30
N GLY A 425 9.79 -2.99 -15.24
CA GLY A 425 10.30 -2.04 -16.23
C GLY A 425 9.75 -0.61 -16.09
N ARG A 426 9.01 -0.31 -15.02
CA ARG A 426 8.44 1.02 -14.72
C ARG A 426 9.07 1.57 -13.43
N ALA A 427 10.40 1.77 -13.47
CA ALA A 427 11.11 2.37 -12.34
C ALA A 427 10.58 3.79 -12.07
N PRO A 428 10.39 4.20 -10.80
CA PRO A 428 9.92 5.53 -10.44
C PRO A 428 10.69 6.66 -11.13
N GLN A 429 11.99 6.48 -11.33
CA GLN A 429 12.86 7.45 -12.02
C GLN A 429 12.35 7.86 -13.40
N LYS A 430 11.63 7.01 -14.12
CA LYS A 430 11.07 7.32 -15.44
C LYS A 430 10.01 8.42 -15.37
N PHE A 431 9.22 8.42 -14.31
CA PHE A 431 8.12 9.37 -14.10
C PHE A 431 8.54 10.57 -13.25
N THR A 432 9.21 10.33 -12.11
CA THR A 432 9.54 11.37 -11.13
C THR A 432 10.98 11.87 -11.22
N ALA A 433 11.81 11.29 -12.08
CA ALA A 433 13.26 11.50 -12.19
C ALA A 433 14.08 10.98 -11.01
N VAL A 434 13.46 10.65 -9.90
CA VAL A 434 14.09 10.08 -8.69
C VAL A 434 13.37 8.80 -8.28
N GLY A 435 14.00 7.99 -7.45
CA GLY A 435 13.37 6.81 -6.87
C GLY A 435 14.16 6.29 -5.68
N PHE A 436 13.51 5.45 -4.90
CA PHE A 436 13.96 4.98 -3.61
C PHE A 436 15.37 4.37 -3.64
N ILE A 437 16.23 4.89 -2.78
CA ILE A 437 17.63 4.49 -2.67
C ILE A 437 18.02 4.04 -1.27
N ALA A 438 17.52 4.71 -0.23
CA ALA A 438 17.92 4.45 1.14
C ALA A 438 16.86 4.90 2.14
N GLU A 439 16.90 4.29 3.33
CA GLU A 439 16.06 4.66 4.47
C GLU A 439 16.85 4.75 5.77
N GLY A 440 16.40 5.61 6.68
CA GLY A 440 16.91 5.76 8.04
C GLY A 440 15.93 6.58 8.88
N PHE A 441 15.81 6.25 10.18
CA PHE A 441 14.73 6.77 11.01
C PHE A 441 15.26 7.34 12.35
N ASP A 442 16.38 8.04 12.31
CA ASP A 442 17.02 8.64 13.50
C ASP A 442 17.28 10.14 13.36
N THR A 443 17.77 10.57 12.21
CA THR A 443 18.08 11.97 11.89
C THR A 443 17.58 12.36 10.51
N ALA A 444 17.43 13.63 10.25
CA ALA A 444 17.20 14.16 8.92
C ALA A 444 18.21 15.28 8.63
N GLU A 445 18.66 15.35 7.37
CA GLU A 445 19.73 16.23 6.92
C GLU A 445 19.19 17.46 6.17
N THR A 446 20.10 18.33 5.80
CA THR A 446 19.86 19.53 4.99
C THR A 446 20.03 19.24 3.52
N TYR A 447 19.50 20.12 2.68
CA TYR A 447 19.83 20.18 1.26
C TYR A 447 20.92 21.20 0.99
N ARG A 448 21.79 20.87 0.03
CA ARG A 448 22.73 21.82 -0.59
C ARG A 448 22.31 22.07 -2.03
N LYS A 449 22.23 23.36 -2.43
CA LYS A 449 22.01 23.76 -3.82
C LYS A 449 23.10 23.17 -4.71
N MET A 450 22.71 22.49 -5.79
CA MET A 450 23.61 21.94 -6.79
C MET A 450 23.87 22.98 -7.90
N PRO A 451 24.91 22.80 -8.72
CA PRO A 451 25.24 23.76 -9.79
C PRO A 451 24.07 24.12 -10.71
N ASP A 452 23.16 23.18 -10.95
CA ASP A 452 21.95 23.42 -11.74
C ASP A 452 21.03 24.48 -11.11
N ALA A 453 21.02 24.67 -9.79
CA ALA A 453 20.17 25.66 -9.11
C ALA A 453 20.37 27.09 -9.62
N TRP A 454 21.53 27.41 -10.13
CA TRP A 454 21.85 28.72 -10.72
C TRP A 454 21.62 28.79 -12.23
N HIS A 455 21.24 27.68 -12.86
CA HIS A 455 20.93 27.69 -14.28
C HIS A 455 19.64 28.46 -14.55
N ARG A 456 19.64 29.33 -15.58
CA ARG A 456 18.53 30.24 -15.93
C ARG A 456 17.15 29.58 -16.04
N THR A 457 17.10 28.28 -16.37
CA THR A 457 15.84 27.55 -16.54
C THR A 457 15.21 27.11 -15.22
N VAL A 458 15.99 27.09 -14.14
CA VAL A 458 15.54 26.54 -12.84
C VAL A 458 15.82 27.45 -11.64
N SER A 459 16.61 28.52 -11.80
CA SER A 459 16.98 29.43 -10.69
C SER A 459 15.78 30.07 -9.99
N TRP A 460 14.65 30.18 -10.67
CA TRP A 460 13.38 30.65 -10.11
C TRP A 460 12.85 29.73 -8.98
N ILE A 461 13.22 28.46 -8.96
CA ILE A 461 12.78 27.48 -7.93
C ILE A 461 13.32 27.91 -6.56
N THR A 462 14.58 28.31 -6.50
CA THR A 462 15.25 28.70 -5.25
C THR A 462 15.31 30.23 -5.05
N GLU A 463 14.53 31.01 -5.81
CA GLU A 463 14.45 32.44 -5.64
C GLU A 463 13.96 32.79 -4.23
N GLY A 464 14.62 33.77 -3.59
CA GLY A 464 14.33 34.18 -2.21
C GLY A 464 14.89 33.26 -1.12
N VAL A 465 15.61 32.19 -1.50
CA VAL A 465 16.31 31.31 -0.54
C VAL A 465 17.78 31.71 -0.51
N GLU A 466 18.20 32.31 0.60
CA GLU A 466 19.58 32.72 0.81
C GLU A 466 20.51 31.54 1.10
N GLY A 467 21.79 31.69 0.80
CA GLY A 467 22.83 30.69 1.04
C GLY A 467 22.75 29.48 0.13
N GLU A 468 23.66 28.54 0.34
CA GLU A 468 23.75 27.28 -0.41
C GLU A 468 23.04 26.12 0.29
N ILE A 469 22.90 26.18 1.61
CA ILE A 469 22.30 25.14 2.44
C ILE A 469 20.94 25.63 2.94
N PHE A 470 19.94 24.73 2.93
CA PHE A 470 18.59 25.01 3.40
C PHE A 470 17.94 23.72 3.96
N GLY A 471 16.79 23.89 4.66
CA GLY A 471 16.05 22.76 5.21
C GLY A 471 16.69 22.15 6.46
N ASP A 472 17.35 22.98 7.26
CA ASP A 472 17.93 22.64 8.58
C ASP A 472 16.90 22.60 9.70
N HIS A 473 15.64 22.32 9.35
CA HIS A 473 14.50 22.27 10.24
C HIS A 473 13.45 21.28 9.74
N GLY A 474 12.72 20.66 10.64
CA GLY A 474 11.64 19.73 10.34
C GLY A 474 11.03 19.13 11.60
N LEU A 475 9.74 18.79 11.55
CA LEU A 475 9.05 18.12 12.66
C LEU A 475 9.45 16.64 12.78
N ALA A 476 9.95 16.06 11.72
CA ALA A 476 10.50 14.71 11.71
C ALA A 476 12.04 14.80 11.68
N TYR A 477 12.66 14.42 12.79
CA TYR A 477 14.12 14.28 12.94
C TYR A 477 14.95 15.53 12.66
N GLY A 478 14.34 16.72 12.60
CA GLY A 478 15.03 18.02 12.65
C GLY A 478 15.53 18.58 11.32
N GLY A 479 15.39 17.87 10.22
CA GLY A 479 15.78 18.32 8.87
C GLY A 479 14.71 18.07 7.81
N ALA A 480 14.94 18.57 6.60
CA ALA A 480 14.03 18.41 5.47
C ALA A 480 14.36 17.18 4.58
N ALA A 481 15.57 16.64 4.67
CA ALA A 481 16.00 15.46 3.94
C ALA A 481 16.16 14.27 4.89
N GLY A 482 15.17 13.39 4.94
CA GLY A 482 15.21 12.28 5.88
C GLY A 482 14.09 11.27 5.68
N ILE A 483 14.16 10.22 6.47
CA ILE A 483 13.27 9.07 6.53
C ILE A 483 13.56 8.15 5.34
N GLU A 484 12.91 8.33 4.23
CA GLU A 484 13.16 7.60 2.99
C GLU A 484 13.58 8.58 1.91
N LEU A 485 14.63 8.21 1.20
CA LEU A 485 15.36 9.07 0.28
C LEU A 485 15.29 8.55 -1.15
N ASP A 486 15.03 9.46 -2.07
CA ASP A 486 14.98 9.18 -3.50
C ASP A 486 16.14 9.85 -4.24
N ARG A 487 16.77 9.11 -5.12
CA ARG A 487 17.93 9.55 -5.88
C ARG A 487 17.69 9.53 -7.39
N TYR A 488 18.26 10.51 -8.06
CA TYR A 488 18.43 10.55 -9.52
C TYR A 488 19.27 9.36 -10.01
N ASP A 489 18.82 8.67 -11.06
CA ASP A 489 19.57 7.57 -11.67
C ASP A 489 19.24 7.39 -13.17
N LEU A 490 20.19 7.73 -14.04
CA LEU A 490 20.05 7.57 -15.49
C LEU A 490 19.88 6.11 -15.92
N SER A 491 20.48 5.18 -15.19
CA SER A 491 20.40 3.74 -15.53
C SER A 491 19.00 3.19 -15.29
N LEU A 492 18.19 3.83 -14.44
CA LEU A 492 16.81 3.50 -14.14
C LEU A 492 15.81 4.33 -14.95
N GLY A 493 16.30 5.19 -15.84
CA GLY A 493 15.46 5.90 -16.79
C GLY A 493 15.08 7.33 -16.40
N THR A 494 15.81 7.95 -15.47
CA THR A 494 15.67 9.41 -15.24
C THR A 494 15.81 10.15 -16.57
N PRO A 495 14.90 11.08 -16.90
CA PRO A 495 15.01 11.87 -18.13
C PRO A 495 16.36 12.59 -18.20
N PRO A 496 17.14 12.44 -19.30
CA PRO A 496 18.53 12.93 -19.35
C PRO A 496 18.68 14.44 -19.18
N HIS A 497 17.64 15.20 -19.46
CA HIS A 497 17.60 16.67 -19.33
C HIS A 497 17.17 17.14 -17.92
N THR A 498 16.94 16.23 -17.00
CA THR A 498 16.58 16.55 -15.61
C THR A 498 17.66 17.40 -14.95
N LYS A 499 17.26 18.43 -14.23
CA LYS A 499 18.09 19.30 -13.42
C LYS A 499 18.07 18.85 -11.97
N ILE A 500 19.24 18.70 -11.35
CA ILE A 500 19.36 18.47 -9.92
C ILE A 500 19.49 19.83 -9.23
N VAL A 501 18.40 20.30 -8.64
CA VAL A 501 18.33 21.62 -8.00
C VAL A 501 19.08 21.62 -6.67
N ALA A 502 18.90 20.57 -5.88
CA ALA A 502 19.58 20.41 -4.61
C ALA A 502 19.78 18.92 -4.30
N SER A 503 20.71 18.63 -3.41
CA SER A 503 20.97 17.26 -2.95
C SER A 503 21.33 17.27 -1.47
N SER A 504 20.93 16.22 -0.75
CA SER A 504 21.38 15.98 0.62
C SER A 504 22.63 15.08 0.66
N GLY A 505 23.18 14.87 1.83
CA GLY A 505 24.29 13.95 2.06
C GLY A 505 24.78 14.02 3.50
N GLY A 506 25.66 13.12 3.90
CA GLY A 506 26.17 13.07 5.27
C GLY A 506 25.16 12.53 6.27
N HIS A 507 24.22 11.71 5.80
CA HIS A 507 23.26 11.00 6.64
C HIS A 507 23.96 10.11 7.67
N SER A 508 23.27 9.77 8.74
CA SER A 508 23.79 8.90 9.79
C SER A 508 24.07 7.47 9.30
N ASP A 509 24.78 6.68 10.09
CA ASP A 509 25.06 5.28 9.79
C ASP A 509 23.83 4.36 9.93
N ASN A 510 22.71 4.86 10.45
CA ASN A 510 21.43 4.16 10.44
C ASN A 510 20.72 4.23 9.07
N TYR A 511 21.16 5.11 8.16
CA TYR A 511 20.71 5.10 6.78
C TYR A 511 21.39 3.99 6.00
N VAL A 512 20.60 3.10 5.43
CA VAL A 512 21.07 1.95 4.66
C VAL A 512 20.44 1.94 3.27
N LEU A 513 21.18 1.39 2.30
CA LEU A 513 20.66 1.19 0.95
C LEU A 513 19.54 0.16 0.95
N VAL A 514 18.54 0.38 0.08
CA VAL A 514 17.48 -0.59 -0.17
C VAL A 514 18.02 -1.87 -0.81
N THR A 515 17.33 -2.99 -0.61
CA THR A 515 17.81 -4.32 -0.99
C THR A 515 18.07 -4.46 -2.48
N GLU A 516 17.30 -3.83 -3.35
CA GLU A 516 17.46 -3.87 -4.80
C GLU A 516 18.69 -3.08 -5.32
N GLU A 517 19.34 -2.31 -4.47
CA GLU A 517 20.60 -1.60 -4.76
C GLU A 517 21.84 -2.36 -4.28
N LEU A 518 21.65 -3.48 -3.57
CA LEU A 518 22.73 -4.26 -3.01
C LEU A 518 23.16 -5.37 -3.97
N LEU A 519 24.35 -5.25 -4.54
CA LEU A 519 24.98 -6.36 -5.27
C LEU A 519 25.57 -7.38 -4.29
N TYR A 520 26.14 -6.90 -3.20
CA TYR A 520 26.67 -7.70 -2.09
C TYR A 520 26.83 -6.78 -0.85
N ALA A 521 26.82 -7.38 0.33
CA ALA A 521 26.97 -6.63 1.59
C ALA A 521 28.47 -6.45 1.93
N TYR A 522 28.86 -5.23 2.29
CA TYR A 522 30.19 -4.88 2.78
C TYR A 522 30.09 -3.72 3.78
N ALA A 523 31.11 -3.54 4.60
CA ALA A 523 31.18 -2.39 5.49
C ALA A 523 31.25 -1.08 4.68
N GLY A 524 30.54 -0.05 5.13
CA GLY A 524 30.47 1.24 4.44
C GLY A 524 29.25 1.46 3.55
N LEU A 525 28.28 0.55 3.56
CA LEU A 525 26.97 0.74 2.93
C LEU A 525 26.03 1.56 3.85
N VAL A 526 26.53 2.64 4.41
CA VAL A 526 25.86 3.46 5.42
C VAL A 526 25.92 4.94 5.03
N GLY A 527 25.03 5.75 5.60
CA GLY A 527 24.82 7.14 5.22
C GLY A 527 26.06 8.04 5.27
N SER A 528 26.96 7.82 6.23
CA SER A 528 28.19 8.63 6.35
C SER A 528 29.27 8.29 5.30
N LEU A 529 29.22 7.13 4.67
CA LEU A 529 30.27 6.62 3.78
C LEU A 529 29.83 6.40 2.33
N ASP A 530 28.56 6.06 2.10
CA ASP A 530 28.07 5.77 0.74
C ASP A 530 27.41 7.01 0.11
N TYR A 531 28.07 7.58 -0.91
CA TYR A 531 27.60 8.76 -1.63
C TYR A 531 26.24 8.57 -2.31
N ARG A 532 25.76 7.34 -2.50
CA ARG A 532 24.45 7.04 -3.07
C ARG A 532 23.33 7.35 -2.11
N ILE A 533 23.59 7.35 -0.80
CA ILE A 533 22.61 7.64 0.25
C ILE A 533 22.40 9.15 0.32
N ARG A 534 21.41 9.63 -0.45
CA ARG A 534 21.06 11.05 -0.53
C ARG A 534 19.67 11.24 -1.12
N ALA A 535 19.04 12.35 -0.80
CA ALA A 535 17.85 12.84 -1.47
C ALA A 535 18.24 13.82 -2.58
N ASP A 536 17.75 13.64 -3.79
CA ASP A 536 17.95 14.59 -4.88
C ASP A 536 16.65 15.37 -5.17
N MET A 537 16.70 16.68 -5.01
CA MET A 537 15.62 17.57 -5.44
C MET A 537 15.77 17.87 -6.93
N THR A 538 14.78 17.50 -7.73
CA THR A 538 14.91 17.51 -9.19
C THR A 538 13.77 18.27 -9.87
N TYR A 539 14.04 18.71 -11.09
CA TYR A 539 13.07 19.33 -11.97
C TYR A 539 13.33 18.96 -13.42
N PHE A 540 12.30 18.61 -14.16
CA PHE A 540 12.36 18.47 -15.61
C PHE A 540 11.06 18.93 -16.26
N THR A 541 11.15 19.27 -17.55
CA THR A 541 9.99 19.62 -18.38
C THR A 541 9.64 18.47 -19.31
N ALA A 542 8.36 18.33 -19.61
CA ALA A 542 7.79 17.37 -20.52
C ALA A 542 7.12 18.08 -21.72
N PRO A 543 6.67 17.36 -22.75
CA PRO A 543 5.90 17.96 -23.83
C PRO A 543 4.70 18.76 -23.35
N ASN A 544 4.17 19.64 -24.22
CA ASN A 544 2.96 20.43 -23.96
C ASN A 544 2.99 21.32 -22.71
N GLU A 545 4.17 21.78 -22.28
CA GLU A 545 4.37 22.54 -21.04
C GLU A 545 4.15 21.71 -19.76
N GLY A 546 4.18 20.38 -19.88
CA GLY A 546 4.21 19.49 -18.74
C GLY A 546 5.52 19.63 -17.94
N ALA A 547 5.49 19.34 -16.66
CA ALA A 547 6.68 19.38 -15.82
C ALA A 547 6.53 18.52 -14.56
N VAL A 548 7.66 18.06 -14.04
CA VAL A 548 7.73 17.38 -12.76
C VAL A 548 8.78 18.02 -11.87
N PHE A 549 8.39 18.28 -10.64
CA PHE A 549 9.30 18.72 -9.57
C PHE A 549 9.25 17.70 -8.43
N CYS A 550 10.40 17.31 -7.90
CA CYS A 550 10.51 16.32 -6.85
C CYS A 550 11.36 16.86 -5.70
N THR A 551 10.94 16.55 -4.47
CA THR A 551 11.71 16.84 -3.26
C THR A 551 12.68 15.73 -2.89
N GLY A 552 12.36 14.47 -3.23
CA GLY A 552 13.19 13.30 -2.99
C GLY A 552 13.27 12.83 -1.54
N SER A 553 12.36 13.27 -0.67
CA SER A 553 12.39 12.93 0.76
C SER A 553 11.02 13.04 1.41
N ILE A 554 10.66 12.07 2.24
CA ILE A 554 9.45 12.11 3.10
C ILE A 554 9.53 13.27 4.11
N GLY A 555 10.73 13.57 4.62
CA GLY A 555 10.93 14.61 5.63
C GLY A 555 10.57 16.03 5.15
N TYR A 556 10.61 16.28 3.83
CA TYR A 556 10.40 17.61 3.28
C TYR A 556 9.02 18.20 3.62
N GLY A 557 7.95 17.42 3.48
CA GLY A 557 6.59 17.87 3.82
C GLY A 557 6.46 18.32 5.27
N GLN A 558 7.16 17.64 6.17
CA GLN A 558 7.14 17.91 7.61
C GLN A 558 8.06 19.08 8.03
N SER A 559 8.85 19.63 7.11
CA SER A 559 9.62 20.88 7.35
C SER A 559 8.78 22.14 7.13
N LEU A 560 7.72 22.06 6.34
CA LEU A 560 6.89 23.21 5.95
C LEU A 560 6.27 23.97 7.14
N PRO A 561 5.72 23.32 8.20
CA PRO A 561 5.04 24.03 9.28
C PRO A 561 5.97 24.84 10.20
N VAL A 562 7.27 24.58 10.15
CA VAL A 562 8.23 25.24 11.03
C VAL A 562 8.21 26.74 10.80
N ASN A 563 8.30 27.51 11.89
CA ASN A 563 8.19 28.96 11.88
C ASN A 563 6.91 29.48 11.19
N ASN A 564 5.80 28.80 11.42
CA ASN A 564 4.49 29.17 10.87
C ASN A 564 4.54 29.35 9.34
N PHE A 565 5.13 28.36 8.64
CA PHE A 565 5.33 28.31 7.18
C PHE A 565 6.23 29.43 6.60
N GLN A 566 6.95 30.16 7.43
CA GLN A 566 7.89 31.20 7.02
C GLN A 566 9.33 30.67 7.06
N ASN A 567 9.67 29.84 6.11
CA ASN A 567 10.97 29.18 6.01
C ASN A 567 11.37 28.92 4.55
N ASN A 568 12.60 28.48 4.36
CA ASN A 568 13.18 28.29 3.02
C ASN A 568 12.54 27.13 2.23
N THR A 569 12.16 26.03 2.87
CA THR A 569 11.46 24.92 2.19
C THR A 569 10.05 25.33 1.73
N SER A 570 9.33 26.10 2.55
CA SER A 570 8.05 26.71 2.19
C SER A 570 8.18 27.68 1.00
N THR A 571 9.25 28.49 0.98
CA THR A 571 9.53 29.42 -0.13
C THR A 571 9.73 28.68 -1.45
N ILE A 572 10.53 27.59 -1.46
CA ILE A 572 10.75 26.77 -2.66
C ILE A 572 9.43 26.19 -3.16
N LEU A 573 8.66 25.54 -2.28
CA LEU A 573 7.38 24.96 -2.68
C LEU A 573 6.42 26.03 -3.23
N LYS A 574 6.38 27.21 -2.63
CA LYS A 574 5.55 28.34 -3.10
C LYS A 574 5.97 28.81 -4.50
N ASN A 575 7.26 28.90 -4.79
CA ASN A 575 7.75 29.24 -6.11
C ASN A 575 7.27 28.21 -7.15
N VAL A 576 7.40 26.93 -6.85
CA VAL A 576 6.99 25.85 -7.75
C VAL A 576 5.48 25.82 -7.95
N VAL A 577 4.67 25.87 -6.87
CA VAL A 577 3.21 25.87 -6.96
C VAL A 577 2.70 27.09 -7.74
N ASN A 578 3.27 28.28 -7.50
CA ASN A 578 2.93 29.49 -8.26
C ASN A 578 3.22 29.36 -9.75
N ALA A 579 4.32 28.71 -10.12
CA ALA A 579 4.65 28.47 -11.52
C ALA A 579 3.75 27.40 -12.15
N PHE A 580 3.43 26.34 -11.41
CA PHE A 580 2.68 25.18 -11.91
C PHE A 580 1.16 25.41 -11.98
N SER A 581 0.60 26.21 -11.08
CA SER A 581 -0.85 26.50 -11.06
C SER A 581 -1.31 27.49 -12.13
N LYS A 582 -0.39 28.30 -12.70
CA LYS A 582 -0.72 29.30 -13.72
C LYS A 582 -0.78 28.68 -15.11
N GLU A 583 -1.67 29.19 -15.97
CA GLU A 583 -1.78 28.78 -17.39
C GLU A 583 -0.68 29.36 -18.29
N LYS A 584 0.29 30.07 -17.73
CA LYS A 584 1.41 30.68 -18.44
C LYS A 584 2.50 29.65 -18.72
N LYS A 585 3.36 29.96 -19.71
CA LYS A 585 4.60 29.22 -19.95
C LYS A 585 5.44 29.15 -18.68
N LEU A 586 6.08 28.00 -18.49
CA LEU A 586 6.96 27.79 -17.34
C LEU A 586 8.11 28.81 -17.32
N PRO A 587 8.50 29.33 -16.15
CA PRO A 587 9.68 30.18 -16.04
C PRO A 587 10.91 29.45 -16.58
N GLY A 588 11.76 30.17 -17.35
CA GLY A 588 12.95 29.59 -17.96
C GLY A 588 12.71 28.84 -19.28
N GLY A 589 11.45 28.65 -19.70
CA GLY A 589 11.05 27.99 -20.94
C GLY A 589 11.18 26.48 -20.90
N LEU A 590 10.69 25.83 -21.96
CA LEU A 590 10.82 24.39 -22.12
C LEU A 590 12.28 24.02 -22.38
N TRP A 591 12.74 23.05 -21.64
CA TRP A 591 14.01 22.38 -21.85
C TRP A 591 13.69 20.96 -22.31
N THR A 592 13.40 20.80 -23.60
CA THR A 592 13.18 19.50 -24.22
C THR A 592 14.42 19.06 -24.95
N LEU A 593 14.82 17.81 -24.79
CA LEU A 593 15.54 17.11 -25.84
C LEU A 593 14.58 17.02 -27.02
N GLU A 594 15.06 17.24 -28.25
CA GLU A 594 14.23 17.14 -29.45
C GLU A 594 13.35 15.89 -29.40
N GLU A 595 12.10 15.97 -29.85
CA GLU A 595 11.05 14.93 -29.81
C GLU A 595 11.49 13.51 -30.23
N LYS A 596 12.64 13.39 -30.91
CA LYS A 596 13.20 12.12 -31.37
C LYS A 596 13.80 11.23 -30.29
N GLN A 597 13.96 11.72 -29.06
CA GLN A 597 14.59 10.96 -27.97
C GLN A 597 13.56 10.39 -26.95
N TRP A 598 12.29 10.71 -27.10
CA TRP A 598 11.21 10.21 -26.24
C TRP A 598 10.45 9.00 -26.81
N LYS A 599 10.83 8.51 -28.00
CA LYS A 599 10.21 7.33 -28.63
C LYS A 599 11.05 6.09 -28.53
#